data_af2fc83849e81be8c4e525160fb4a995
#
_entry.id   af2fc83849e81be8c4e525160fb4a995
#
_cell.length_a   1.000
_cell.length_b   1.000
_cell.length_c   1.000
_cell.angle_alpha   90.00
_cell.angle_beta   90.00
_cell.angle_gamma   90.00
#
_symmetry.space_group_name_H-M   'P 1'
#
loop_
_entity.id
_entity.type
_entity.pdbx_description
1 polymer ?
#
loop_
_entity_poly.entity_id
_entity_poly.type
_entity_poly.pdbx_seq_one_letter_code
_entity_poly.pdbx_strand_id
1 'polypeptide(L)'
;MLAGQLATQPSEIVQVLIHQNRDPGESQLYQQFSRMMEWADQHRTLKIRTNADTPEDSSRARQFGAEGIGLCRTEHMFFGERIVQMRQMILADSLAEREKALTLLLPFQRQDFEGIFSAMNGFPVTIRLLDPPLHEFLPHEVDAQETMAQEMDVPLDHIQERVKQLEEMNPMLGQRGCRLGIQYPEIYDMQVRAIIEAA
;
A
#
# COMPACT_ATOMS: atom_id res chain seq x y z
N MET A 1 7.12 21.26 -30.98
CA MET A 1 6.60 20.53 -29.82
C MET A 1 7.20 21.17 -28.57
N LEU A 2 6.43 21.97 -27.84
CA LEU A 2 6.84 22.54 -26.57
C LEU A 2 6.52 21.51 -25.48
N ALA A 3 7.50 20.74 -25.07
CA ALA A 3 7.44 19.95 -23.84
C ALA A 3 7.65 20.89 -22.66
N GLY A 4 6.64 21.67 -22.33
CA GLY A 4 6.61 22.42 -21.08
C GLY A 4 6.29 21.46 -19.94
N GLN A 5 7.27 21.12 -19.12
CA GLN A 5 7.00 20.60 -17.80
C GLN A 5 6.24 21.71 -17.05
N LEU A 6 4.95 21.51 -16.83
CA LEU A 6 4.18 22.30 -15.88
C LEU A 6 4.71 21.94 -14.48
N ALA A 7 5.67 22.71 -14.01
CA ALA A 7 6.06 22.68 -12.61
C ALA A 7 4.90 23.31 -11.81
N THR A 8 4.00 22.46 -11.32
CA THR A 8 2.95 22.89 -10.38
C THR A 8 3.61 23.27 -9.07
N GLN A 9 3.61 24.54 -8.73
CA GLN A 9 4.04 24.97 -7.39
C GLN A 9 3.01 24.47 -6.35
N PRO A 10 3.47 24.01 -5.17
CA PRO A 10 2.57 23.65 -4.08
C PRO A 10 1.66 24.85 -3.73
N SER A 11 0.38 24.60 -3.50
CA SER A 11 -0.54 25.63 -3.03
C SER A 11 -0.09 26.21 -1.69
N GLU A 12 -0.53 27.43 -1.35
CA GLU A 12 -0.23 28.02 -0.04
C GLU A 12 -0.73 27.16 1.12
N ILE A 13 -1.84 26.44 0.93
CA ILE A 13 -2.37 25.49 1.93
C ILE A 13 -1.36 24.35 2.17
N VAL A 14 -0.79 23.78 1.12
CA VAL A 14 0.25 22.73 1.22
C VAL A 14 1.52 23.28 1.86
N GLN A 15 1.91 24.49 1.51
CA GLN A 15 3.08 25.16 2.11
C GLN A 15 2.91 25.35 3.62
N VAL A 16 1.71 25.68 4.09
CA VAL A 16 1.41 25.84 5.53
C VAL A 16 1.30 24.48 6.23
N LEU A 17 0.45 23.58 5.71
CA LEU A 17 0.11 22.32 6.41
C LEU A 17 1.20 21.25 6.31
N ILE A 18 1.83 21.11 5.14
CA ILE A 18 2.76 20.01 4.85
C ILE A 18 4.20 20.45 4.96
N HIS A 19 4.56 21.48 4.18
CA HIS A 19 5.95 21.95 4.15
C HIS A 19 6.34 22.81 5.34
N GLN A 20 5.36 23.39 6.05
CA GLN A 20 5.56 24.26 7.22
C GLN A 20 6.59 25.38 6.97
N ASN A 21 6.66 25.85 5.72
CA ASN A 21 7.58 26.88 5.26
C ASN A 21 6.90 28.23 4.99
N ARG A 22 5.62 28.38 5.34
CA ARG A 22 4.82 29.60 5.24
C ARG A 22 4.03 29.82 6.52
N ASP A 23 4.02 31.05 7.02
CA ASP A 23 3.24 31.41 8.20
C ASP A 23 1.72 31.39 7.86
N PRO A 24 0.88 30.71 8.66
CA PRO A 24 -0.58 30.71 8.50
C PRO A 24 -1.19 32.12 8.45
N GLY A 25 -0.63 33.06 9.22
CA GLY A 25 -1.09 34.45 9.29
C GLY A 25 -0.81 35.25 8.02
N GLU A 26 0.18 34.85 7.23
CA GLU A 26 0.57 35.51 5.97
C GLU A 26 -0.16 34.95 4.73
N SER A 27 -0.92 33.88 4.88
CA SER A 27 -1.68 33.26 3.78
C SER A 27 -3.17 33.52 3.89
N GLN A 28 -3.67 34.46 3.12
CA GLN A 28 -5.11 34.73 3.04
C GLN A 28 -5.89 33.51 2.55
N LEU A 29 -5.34 32.78 1.58
CA LEU A 29 -5.96 31.55 1.06
C LEU A 29 -6.10 30.48 2.16
N TYR A 30 -5.05 30.29 2.97
CA TYR A 30 -5.11 29.33 4.08
C TYR A 30 -6.11 29.75 5.14
N GLN A 31 -6.16 31.02 5.51
CA GLN A 31 -7.13 31.53 6.50
C GLN A 31 -8.58 31.32 6.05
N GLN A 32 -8.88 31.57 4.76
CA GLN A 32 -10.20 31.34 4.20
C GLN A 32 -10.54 29.83 4.16
N PHE A 33 -9.58 28.99 3.78
CA PHE A 33 -9.72 27.54 3.80
C PHE A 33 -9.99 27.02 5.22
N SER A 34 -9.17 27.43 6.21
CA SER A 34 -9.34 27.02 7.61
C SER A 34 -10.73 27.41 8.14
N ARG A 35 -11.17 28.63 7.84
CA ARG A 35 -12.50 29.10 8.26
C ARG A 35 -13.64 28.30 7.63
N MET A 36 -13.51 27.92 6.36
CA MET A 36 -14.48 27.04 5.70
C MET A 36 -14.52 25.66 6.37
N MET A 37 -13.35 25.09 6.69
CA MET A 37 -13.25 23.80 7.35
C MET A 37 -13.86 23.84 8.77
N GLU A 38 -13.61 24.93 9.53
CA GLU A 38 -14.25 25.14 10.84
C GLU A 38 -15.79 25.18 10.74
N TRP A 39 -16.33 25.87 9.73
CA TRP A 39 -17.79 25.88 9.52
C TRP A 39 -18.31 24.48 9.14
N ALA A 40 -17.61 23.75 8.28
CA ALA A 40 -17.97 22.38 7.93
C ALA A 40 -17.96 21.48 9.16
N ASP A 41 -16.95 21.61 10.04
CA ASP A 41 -16.84 20.81 11.26
C ASP A 41 -17.95 21.09 12.29
N GLN A 42 -18.48 22.33 12.33
CA GLN A 42 -19.61 22.68 13.18
C GLN A 42 -20.93 22.02 12.76
N HIS A 43 -21.07 21.66 11.49
CA HIS A 43 -22.32 21.13 10.92
C HIS A 43 -22.27 19.64 10.57
N ARG A 44 -21.08 19.08 10.33
CA ARG A 44 -20.94 17.66 9.99
C ARG A 44 -21.23 16.77 11.20
N THR A 45 -21.86 15.63 10.94
CA THR A 45 -22.10 14.57 11.94
C THR A 45 -21.21 13.36 11.67
N LEU A 46 -20.74 13.19 10.43
CA LEU A 46 -19.85 12.11 10.02
C LEU A 46 -18.39 12.54 10.10
N LYS A 47 -17.55 11.58 10.44
CA LYS A 47 -16.10 11.74 10.41
C LYS A 47 -15.55 11.43 9.02
N ILE A 48 -14.42 12.05 8.67
CA ILE A 48 -13.76 11.85 7.38
C ILE A 48 -12.58 10.90 7.58
N ARG A 49 -12.58 9.81 6.79
CA ARG A 49 -11.46 8.90 6.68
C ARG A 49 -10.92 8.94 5.27
N THR A 50 -9.59 8.93 5.14
CA THR A 50 -8.90 8.93 3.84
C THR A 50 -8.38 7.55 3.49
N ASN A 51 -7.98 7.37 2.24
CA ASN A 51 -7.17 6.22 1.83
C ASN A 51 -5.69 6.59 1.97
N ALA A 52 -4.91 5.75 2.65
CA ALA A 52 -3.47 5.90 2.77
C ALA A 52 -2.85 4.52 2.96
N ASP A 53 -1.76 4.26 2.24
CA ASP A 53 -1.09 2.97 2.19
C ASP A 53 0.34 3.04 2.75
N THR A 54 0.84 4.26 3.07
CA THR A 54 2.16 4.50 3.64
C THR A 54 2.08 5.36 4.91
N PRO A 55 3.11 5.32 5.79
CA PRO A 55 3.20 6.22 6.95
C PRO A 55 3.19 7.70 6.57
N GLU A 56 3.84 8.06 5.45
CA GLU A 56 3.92 9.43 4.94
C GLU A 56 2.55 9.94 4.51
N ASP A 57 1.80 9.14 3.75
CA ASP A 57 0.46 9.49 3.31
C ASP A 57 -0.51 9.57 4.48
N SER A 58 -0.37 8.69 5.47
CA SER A 58 -1.15 8.72 6.71
C SER A 58 -0.88 10.02 7.50
N SER A 59 0.38 10.42 7.62
CA SER A 59 0.77 11.66 8.27
C SER A 59 0.22 12.88 7.54
N ARG A 60 0.33 12.92 6.21
CA ARG A 60 -0.26 13.99 5.37
C ARG A 60 -1.78 14.05 5.52
N ALA A 61 -2.44 12.91 5.50
CA ALA A 61 -3.88 12.83 5.68
C ALA A 61 -4.31 13.46 7.01
N ARG A 62 -3.60 13.14 8.09
CA ARG A 62 -3.83 13.73 9.42
C ARG A 62 -3.63 15.22 9.45
N GLN A 63 -2.59 15.74 8.78
CA GLN A 63 -2.32 17.18 8.67
C GLN A 63 -3.45 17.93 7.92
N PHE A 64 -4.11 17.26 6.98
CA PHE A 64 -5.31 17.78 6.30
C PHE A 64 -6.61 17.57 7.09
N GLY A 65 -6.57 17.02 8.31
CA GLY A 65 -7.73 16.86 9.18
C GLY A 65 -8.48 15.53 9.03
N ALA A 66 -7.88 14.52 8.43
CA ALA A 66 -8.49 13.18 8.41
C ALA A 66 -8.54 12.57 9.82
N GLU A 67 -9.67 11.97 10.15
CA GLU A 67 -9.97 11.36 11.45
C GLU A 67 -9.90 9.83 11.39
N GLY A 68 -9.08 9.30 10.51
CA GLY A 68 -8.82 7.88 10.35
C GLY A 68 -8.42 7.51 8.93
N ILE A 69 -7.99 6.26 8.78
CA ILE A 69 -7.77 5.63 7.48
C ILE A 69 -8.99 4.74 7.17
N GLY A 70 -9.66 5.04 6.06
CA GLY A 70 -10.83 4.28 5.58
C GLY A 70 -10.45 3.05 4.77
N LEU A 71 -9.27 3.08 4.14
CA LEU A 71 -8.70 1.97 3.40
C LEU A 71 -7.18 2.09 3.34
N CYS A 72 -6.50 1.09 3.89
CA CYS A 72 -5.08 0.81 3.67
C CYS A 72 -4.98 -0.48 2.85
N ARG A 73 -4.38 -0.39 1.67
CA ARG A 73 -4.21 -1.50 0.71
C ARG A 73 -2.85 -2.12 0.90
N THR A 74 -2.80 -3.28 1.52
CA THR A 74 -1.54 -3.94 1.87
C THR A 74 -0.74 -4.42 0.66
N GLU A 75 -1.37 -4.59 -0.50
CA GLU A 75 -0.68 -4.94 -1.74
C GLU A 75 0.38 -3.92 -2.14
N HIS A 76 0.17 -2.63 -1.85
CA HIS A 76 1.13 -1.57 -2.17
C HIS A 76 2.43 -1.67 -1.34
N MET A 77 2.39 -2.36 -0.21
CA MET A 77 3.55 -2.58 0.65
C MET A 77 4.54 -3.61 0.08
N PHE A 78 4.14 -4.39 -0.93
CA PHE A 78 4.95 -5.46 -1.50
C PHE A 78 5.73 -5.07 -2.75
N PHE A 79 5.58 -3.83 -3.21
CA PHE A 79 6.33 -3.31 -4.37
C PHE A 79 7.71 -2.75 -3.97
N GLY A 80 8.51 -2.36 -4.98
CA GLY A 80 9.86 -1.86 -4.80
C GLY A 80 10.83 -2.97 -4.39
N GLU A 81 11.65 -2.72 -3.40
CA GLU A 81 12.70 -3.65 -2.94
C GLU A 81 12.16 -4.98 -2.39
N ARG A 82 10.88 -5.01 -2.00
CA ARG A 82 10.23 -6.17 -1.38
C ARG A 82 9.59 -7.12 -2.40
N ILE A 83 9.55 -6.73 -3.66
CA ILE A 83 8.91 -7.52 -4.73
C ILE A 83 9.57 -8.89 -4.91
N VAL A 84 10.86 -9.00 -4.65
CA VAL A 84 11.62 -10.25 -4.76
C VAL A 84 11.09 -11.30 -3.77
N GLN A 85 10.91 -10.94 -2.51
CA GLN A 85 10.37 -11.84 -1.48
C GLN A 85 8.91 -12.22 -1.78
N MET A 86 8.12 -11.27 -2.29
CA MET A 86 6.74 -11.54 -2.72
C MET A 86 6.72 -12.55 -3.88
N ARG A 87 7.59 -12.40 -4.87
CA ARG A 87 7.74 -13.32 -5.98
C ARG A 87 8.23 -14.71 -5.52
N GLN A 88 9.17 -14.77 -4.58
CA GLN A 88 9.60 -16.02 -3.97
C GLN A 88 8.44 -16.77 -3.30
N MET A 89 7.57 -16.06 -2.59
CA MET A 89 6.37 -16.62 -1.98
C MET A 89 5.41 -17.18 -3.04
N ILE A 90 5.23 -16.47 -4.16
CA ILE A 90 4.32 -16.89 -5.26
C ILE A 90 4.86 -18.10 -6.02
N LEU A 91 6.19 -18.15 -6.23
CA LEU A 91 6.86 -19.25 -6.96
C LEU A 91 7.09 -20.48 -6.10
N ALA A 92 6.86 -20.40 -4.79
CA ALA A 92 7.09 -21.54 -3.89
C ALA A 92 6.21 -22.76 -4.24
N ASP A 93 6.85 -23.92 -4.44
CA ASP A 93 6.18 -25.18 -4.74
C ASP A 93 5.68 -25.91 -3.48
N SER A 94 6.24 -25.57 -2.33
CA SER A 94 5.89 -26.16 -1.04
C SER A 94 5.45 -25.12 0.00
N LEU A 95 4.68 -25.57 0.99
CA LEU A 95 4.31 -24.75 2.16
C LEU A 95 5.56 -24.22 2.88
N ALA A 96 6.57 -25.08 3.08
CA ALA A 96 7.79 -24.69 3.81
C ALA A 96 8.59 -23.57 3.10
N GLU A 97 8.67 -23.60 1.77
CA GLU A 97 9.29 -22.52 0.99
C GLU A 97 8.49 -21.25 1.08
N ARG A 98 7.17 -21.34 1.01
CA ARG A 98 6.27 -20.18 1.13
C ARG A 98 6.37 -19.53 2.50
N GLU A 99 6.33 -20.32 3.58
CA GLU A 99 6.52 -19.83 4.95
C GLU A 99 7.89 -19.17 5.15
N LYS A 100 8.94 -19.69 4.51
CA LYS A 100 10.27 -19.06 4.54
C LYS A 100 10.25 -17.68 3.90
N ALA A 101 9.63 -17.53 2.73
CA ALA A 101 9.48 -16.23 2.07
C ALA A 101 8.61 -15.26 2.91
N LEU A 102 7.51 -15.73 3.48
CA LEU A 102 6.64 -14.95 4.36
C LEU A 102 7.37 -14.49 5.63
N THR A 103 8.26 -15.30 6.18
CA THR A 103 9.10 -14.92 7.33
C THR A 103 10.00 -13.72 7.00
N LEU A 104 10.45 -13.58 5.76
CA LEU A 104 11.23 -12.42 5.30
C LEU A 104 10.37 -11.19 5.08
N LEU A 105 9.09 -11.36 4.70
CA LEU A 105 8.13 -10.26 4.50
C LEU A 105 7.56 -9.70 5.79
N LEU A 106 7.41 -10.51 6.82
CA LEU A 106 6.81 -10.14 8.11
C LEU A 106 7.43 -8.86 8.73
N PRO A 107 8.76 -8.73 8.89
CA PRO A 107 9.34 -7.53 9.51
C PRO A 107 9.08 -6.26 8.70
N PHE A 108 9.03 -6.34 7.38
CA PHE A 108 8.73 -5.19 6.54
C PHE A 108 7.29 -4.72 6.71
N GLN A 109 6.33 -5.64 6.66
CA GLN A 109 4.92 -5.29 6.87
C GLN A 109 4.67 -4.76 8.27
N ARG A 110 5.27 -5.37 9.29
CA ARG A 110 5.17 -4.87 10.66
C ARG A 110 5.68 -3.44 10.77
N GLN A 111 6.84 -3.13 10.21
CA GLN A 111 7.39 -1.77 10.21
C GLN A 111 6.47 -0.76 9.52
N ASP A 112 5.84 -1.13 8.41
CA ASP A 112 4.89 -0.26 7.71
C ASP A 112 3.67 0.03 8.60
N PHE A 113 3.11 -1.00 9.25
CA PHE A 113 1.99 -0.82 10.17
C PHE A 113 2.37 -0.01 11.42
N GLU A 114 3.55 -0.23 12.00
CA GLU A 114 4.07 0.59 13.11
C GLU A 114 4.11 2.07 12.71
N GLY A 115 4.58 2.38 11.51
CA GLY A 115 4.61 3.74 10.98
C GLY A 115 3.22 4.34 10.77
N ILE A 116 2.29 3.56 10.17
CA ILE A 116 0.91 3.99 9.96
C ILE A 116 0.18 4.21 11.30
N PHE A 117 0.30 3.29 12.24
CA PHE A 117 -0.34 3.40 13.55
C PHE A 117 0.23 4.56 14.37
N SER A 118 1.54 4.79 14.30
CA SER A 118 2.18 5.94 14.91
C SER A 118 1.65 7.26 14.33
N ALA A 119 1.57 7.36 13.00
CA ALA A 119 1.02 8.54 12.32
C ALA A 119 -0.45 8.79 12.67
N MET A 120 -1.22 7.73 12.86
CA MET A 120 -2.66 7.78 13.13
C MET A 120 -3.02 7.54 14.61
N ASN A 121 -2.07 7.70 15.52
CA ASN A 121 -2.29 7.46 16.94
C ASN A 121 -3.58 8.14 17.44
N GLY A 122 -4.48 7.36 18.05
CA GLY A 122 -5.80 7.78 18.52
C GLY A 122 -6.92 7.77 17.46
N PHE A 123 -6.61 7.43 16.20
CA PHE A 123 -7.58 7.34 15.10
C PHE A 123 -7.66 5.91 14.53
N PRO A 124 -8.85 5.49 14.06
CA PRO A 124 -9.02 4.16 13.49
C PRO A 124 -8.33 4.00 12.13
N VAL A 125 -7.77 2.82 11.91
CA VAL A 125 -7.16 2.41 10.63
C VAL A 125 -7.88 1.16 10.12
N THR A 126 -8.49 1.24 8.95
CA THR A 126 -9.11 0.09 8.28
C THR A 126 -8.12 -0.50 7.28
N ILE A 127 -7.69 -1.72 7.53
CA ILE A 127 -6.71 -2.42 6.72
C ILE A 127 -7.41 -3.46 5.86
N ARG A 128 -7.16 -3.44 4.55
CA ARG A 128 -7.52 -4.52 3.64
C ARG A 128 -6.34 -5.48 3.55
N LEU A 129 -6.53 -6.71 3.96
CA LEU A 129 -5.56 -7.77 3.74
C LEU A 129 -5.35 -8.00 2.24
N LEU A 130 -4.31 -8.73 1.86
CA LEU A 130 -3.95 -8.96 0.45
C LEU A 130 -5.18 -9.38 -0.37
N ASP A 131 -5.56 -8.57 -1.34
CA ASP A 131 -6.76 -8.77 -2.14
C ASP A 131 -6.46 -9.13 -3.61
N PRO A 132 -5.50 -8.48 -4.31
CA PRO A 132 -5.30 -8.77 -5.72
C PRO A 132 -4.82 -10.19 -5.99
N PRO A 133 -5.10 -10.74 -7.18
CA PRO A 133 -4.58 -12.03 -7.61
C PRO A 133 -3.06 -12.04 -7.64
N LEU A 134 -2.45 -13.18 -7.32
CA LEU A 134 -0.99 -13.28 -7.22
C LEU A 134 -0.25 -13.01 -8.53
N HIS A 135 -0.88 -13.24 -9.68
CA HIS A 135 -0.25 -12.96 -10.98
C HIS A 135 0.06 -11.48 -11.21
N GLU A 136 -0.61 -10.54 -10.52
CA GLU A 136 -0.31 -9.12 -10.64
C GLU A 136 1.09 -8.72 -10.13
N PHE A 137 1.71 -9.57 -9.32
CA PHE A 137 3.09 -9.39 -8.83
C PHE A 137 4.15 -10.01 -9.74
N LEU A 138 3.72 -10.78 -10.74
CA LEU A 138 4.61 -11.44 -11.70
C LEU A 138 4.70 -10.63 -13.01
N PRO A 139 5.85 -10.61 -13.68
CA PRO A 139 5.98 -9.95 -14.96
C PRO A 139 5.22 -10.72 -16.06
N HIS A 140 4.54 -9.96 -16.94
CA HIS A 140 3.81 -10.53 -18.07
C HIS A 140 4.67 -10.63 -19.33
N GLU A 141 5.63 -9.70 -19.52
CA GLU A 141 6.53 -9.65 -20.68
C GLU A 141 7.66 -10.66 -20.53
N VAL A 142 7.99 -11.35 -21.63
CA VAL A 142 9.02 -12.41 -21.65
C VAL A 142 10.38 -11.88 -21.21
N ASP A 143 10.80 -10.73 -21.68
CA ASP A 143 12.11 -10.12 -21.32
C ASP A 143 12.19 -9.84 -19.80
N ALA A 144 11.07 -9.43 -19.19
CA ALA A 144 11.01 -9.22 -17.75
C ALA A 144 10.96 -10.53 -16.95
N GLN A 145 10.40 -11.60 -17.52
CA GLN A 145 10.46 -12.95 -16.95
C GLN A 145 11.88 -13.53 -17.01
N GLU A 146 12.61 -13.32 -18.10
CA GLU A 146 14.02 -13.71 -18.22
C GLU A 146 14.90 -12.96 -17.20
N THR A 147 14.69 -11.67 -17.04
CA THR A 147 15.38 -10.87 -16.02
C THR A 147 15.10 -11.41 -14.62
N MET A 148 13.83 -11.68 -14.31
CA MET A 148 13.43 -12.26 -13.03
C MET A 148 14.05 -13.64 -12.79
N ALA A 149 14.11 -14.48 -13.83
CA ALA A 149 14.74 -15.82 -13.76
C ALA A 149 16.22 -15.74 -13.36
N GLN A 150 16.95 -14.77 -13.96
CA GLN A 150 18.35 -14.53 -13.64
C GLN A 150 18.54 -13.96 -12.22
N GLU A 151 17.72 -12.97 -11.83
CA GLU A 151 17.81 -12.35 -10.50
C GLU A 151 17.50 -13.31 -9.35
N MET A 152 16.59 -14.24 -9.58
CA MET A 152 16.11 -15.18 -8.56
C MET A 152 16.79 -16.56 -8.61
N ASP A 153 17.65 -16.79 -9.59
CA ASP A 153 18.29 -18.10 -9.86
C ASP A 153 17.26 -19.24 -10.00
N VAL A 154 16.20 -18.96 -10.77
CA VAL A 154 15.07 -19.88 -11.01
C VAL A 154 14.97 -20.15 -12.52
N PRO A 155 14.68 -21.39 -12.97
CA PRO A 155 14.46 -21.67 -14.37
C PRO A 155 13.33 -20.85 -14.98
N LEU A 156 13.56 -20.29 -16.18
CA LEU A 156 12.55 -19.49 -16.90
C LEU A 156 11.26 -20.26 -17.12
N ASP A 157 11.36 -21.54 -17.49
CA ASP A 157 10.20 -22.41 -17.72
C ASP A 157 9.30 -22.53 -16.48
N HIS A 158 9.89 -22.57 -15.28
CA HIS A 158 9.15 -22.59 -14.02
C HIS A 158 8.36 -21.28 -13.80
N ILE A 159 8.96 -20.14 -14.11
CA ILE A 159 8.27 -18.82 -14.02
C ILE A 159 7.13 -18.77 -15.04
N GLN A 160 7.38 -19.17 -16.29
CA GLN A 160 6.36 -19.16 -17.34
C GLN A 160 5.19 -20.08 -17.04
N GLU A 161 5.47 -21.27 -16.53
CA GLU A 161 4.43 -22.21 -16.10
C GLU A 161 3.60 -21.64 -14.96
N ARG A 162 4.24 -21.01 -13.96
CA ARG A 162 3.54 -20.39 -12.83
C ARG A 162 2.69 -19.20 -13.24
N VAL A 163 3.21 -18.32 -14.12
CA VAL A 163 2.44 -17.21 -14.71
C VAL A 163 1.20 -17.75 -15.41
N LYS A 164 1.35 -18.77 -16.25
CA LYS A 164 0.23 -19.40 -16.97
C LYS A 164 -0.79 -20.06 -16.04
N GLN A 165 -0.34 -20.71 -14.96
CA GLN A 165 -1.24 -21.34 -13.96
C GLN A 165 -2.06 -20.30 -13.18
N LEU A 166 -1.50 -19.12 -12.96
CA LEU A 166 -2.12 -18.04 -12.19
C LEU A 166 -2.88 -17.06 -13.08
N GLU A 167 -2.73 -17.16 -14.41
CA GLU A 167 -3.43 -16.29 -15.36
C GLU A 167 -4.94 -16.52 -15.29
N GLU A 168 -5.68 -15.43 -15.19
CA GLU A 168 -7.11 -15.44 -15.05
C GLU A 168 -7.78 -14.58 -16.13
N MET A 169 -8.82 -15.11 -16.75
CA MET A 169 -9.60 -14.37 -17.77
C MET A 169 -10.32 -13.15 -17.16
N ASN A 170 -10.71 -13.24 -15.90
CA ASN A 170 -11.33 -12.13 -15.16
C ASN A 170 -10.74 -12.04 -13.77
N PRO A 171 -9.85 -11.06 -13.52
CA PRO A 171 -9.21 -10.89 -12.20
C PRO A 171 -10.20 -10.72 -11.03
N MET A 172 -11.39 -10.19 -11.29
CA MET A 172 -12.41 -10.00 -10.23
C MET A 172 -13.06 -11.30 -9.77
N LEU A 173 -13.12 -12.31 -10.64
CA LEU A 173 -13.68 -13.64 -10.35
C LEU A 173 -12.60 -14.67 -9.98
N GLY A 174 -11.35 -14.29 -10.07
CA GLY A 174 -10.21 -15.16 -9.90
C GLY A 174 -9.83 -15.46 -8.44
N GLN A 175 -8.62 -15.98 -8.30
CA GLN A 175 -8.05 -16.42 -7.02
C GLN A 175 -7.56 -15.21 -6.21
N ARG A 176 -8.49 -14.55 -5.53
CA ARG A 176 -8.21 -13.37 -4.70
C ARG A 176 -9.06 -13.37 -3.43
N GLY A 177 -8.73 -12.48 -2.48
CA GLY A 177 -9.49 -12.26 -1.26
C GLY A 177 -9.72 -13.55 -0.48
N CYS A 178 -10.96 -13.87 -0.13
CA CYS A 178 -11.28 -15.06 0.66
C CYS A 178 -10.90 -16.37 -0.04
N ARG A 179 -10.97 -16.45 -1.38
CA ARG A 179 -10.55 -17.66 -2.11
C ARG A 179 -9.05 -17.90 -1.98
N LEU A 180 -8.26 -16.84 -2.08
CA LEU A 180 -6.81 -16.89 -1.84
C LEU A 180 -6.51 -17.32 -0.39
N GLY A 181 -7.25 -16.78 0.59
CA GLY A 181 -7.07 -17.11 2.01
C GLY A 181 -7.46 -18.54 2.38
N ILE A 182 -8.37 -19.17 1.64
CA ILE A 182 -8.70 -20.59 1.83
C ILE A 182 -7.58 -21.47 1.29
N GLN A 183 -6.96 -21.11 0.18
CA GLN A 183 -5.90 -21.90 -0.45
C GLN A 183 -4.53 -21.69 0.20
N TYR A 184 -4.23 -20.45 0.61
CA TYR A 184 -2.94 -20.05 1.18
C TYR A 184 -3.14 -19.27 2.49
N PRO A 185 -3.69 -19.89 3.54
CA PRO A 185 -4.01 -19.23 4.80
C PRO A 185 -2.78 -18.59 5.46
N GLU A 186 -1.60 -19.18 5.28
CA GLU A 186 -0.34 -18.70 5.83
C GLU A 186 0.01 -17.25 5.41
N ILE A 187 -0.47 -16.79 4.26
CA ILE A 187 -0.27 -15.40 3.80
C ILE A 187 -1.01 -14.45 4.75
N TYR A 188 -2.25 -14.77 5.08
CA TYR A 188 -3.09 -13.95 5.95
C TYR A 188 -2.68 -14.08 7.42
N ASP A 189 -2.23 -15.25 7.85
CA ASP A 189 -1.66 -15.45 9.19
C ASP A 189 -0.45 -14.53 9.40
N MET A 190 0.46 -14.44 8.41
CA MET A 190 1.59 -13.52 8.44
C MET A 190 1.13 -12.06 8.52
N GLN A 191 0.14 -11.65 7.71
CA GLN A 191 -0.35 -10.27 7.70
C GLN A 191 -1.04 -9.90 9.01
N VAL A 192 -1.91 -10.77 9.53
CA VAL A 192 -2.57 -10.54 10.83
C VAL A 192 -1.53 -10.44 11.95
N ARG A 193 -0.54 -11.31 11.92
CA ARG A 193 0.57 -11.26 12.88
C ARG A 193 1.33 -9.93 12.79
N ALA A 194 1.65 -9.46 11.58
CA ALA A 194 2.32 -8.17 11.38
C ALA A 194 1.51 -7.01 11.97
N ILE A 195 0.18 -7.01 11.76
CA ILE A 195 -0.74 -5.99 12.29
C ILE A 195 -0.76 -6.00 13.82
N ILE A 196 -0.91 -7.20 14.43
CA ILE A 196 -1.01 -7.32 15.89
C ILE A 196 0.32 -7.00 16.59
N GLU A 197 1.45 -7.40 16.00
CA GLU A 197 2.78 -7.08 16.53
C GLU A 197 3.13 -5.59 16.40
N ALA A 198 2.50 -4.87 15.44
CA ALA A 198 2.69 -3.43 15.23
C ALA A 198 1.80 -2.55 16.12
N ALA A 199 0.71 -3.08 16.67
CA ALA A 199 -0.28 -2.34 17.46
C ALA A 199 0.10 -2.25 18.94
#